data_8725fb3e97701d31e34e592140236d1b
#
_entry.id   8725fb3e97701d31e34e592140236d1b
#
_cell.length_a   1.000
_cell.length_b   1.000
_cell.length_c   1.000
_cell.angle_alpha   90.00
_cell.angle_beta   90.00
_cell.angle_gamma   90.00
#
_symmetry.space_group_name_H-M   'P 1'
#
loop_
_entity.id
_entity.type
_entity.pdbx_description
1 polymer ?
#
loop_
_entity_poly.entity_id
_entity_poly.type
_entity_poly.pdbx_seq_one_letter_code
_entity_poly.pdbx_strand_id
1 'polypeptide(L)'
;MQNRSIVRVIGILACAVALSGCTTVKGWFASKEKAARPADLVDFTPTTRVQRLWSANIGKGEGRSGARQRPVVADGRVFAAGGDSSIRALDLHTGQAAWVWNGADKSRWTGGPGVGEGLVVAGSLDGEVVALDASTGTERWKVKVPNEVIAAPAIGGGLVFVRSNDGRVSAFDAASGAPRWTWRTDLAPLTVRGNAGLTLGPGYLFVGNDNGRITALSAMDGSELWEVTVAQPEGRSELDRMNDIDGQPVLDGTLLYVSSYKARTAAIEAPTGRVIWLQENGGVGGIGLGDMRLSVSDARDVVWSLDRSNGAPMWQQPGFARRVLSAPAAQGEFVVVGDADGYLHWLNAADGSMAARARVSRKAIRAQPVVADGILLVQDVDGGLSAWQAGL
;
A
#
# COMPACT_ATOMS: atom_id res chain seq x y z
N MET A 1 -15.75 47.78 61.38
CA MET A 1 -16.42 46.45 61.12
C MET A 1 -16.84 46.29 59.64
N GLN A 2 -16.29 47.03 58.71
CA GLN A 2 -16.71 47.00 57.26
C GLN A 2 -15.80 46.12 56.34
N ASN A 3 -14.59 45.74 56.78
CA ASN A 3 -13.64 45.06 55.89
C ASN A 3 -13.75 43.49 55.83
N ARG A 4 -14.54 42.90 56.73
CA ARG A 4 -14.68 41.41 56.77
C ARG A 4 -15.75 40.86 55.79
N SER A 5 -16.71 41.71 55.41
CA SER A 5 -17.80 41.27 54.48
C SER A 5 -17.38 41.30 53.02
N ILE A 6 -16.48 42.22 52.63
CA ILE A 6 -15.98 42.33 51.22
C ILE A 6 -15.08 41.15 50.84
N VAL A 7 -14.24 40.67 51.77
CA VAL A 7 -13.34 39.54 51.51
C VAL A 7 -14.11 38.23 51.34
N ARG A 8 -15.25 38.06 52.04
CA ARG A 8 -16.09 36.87 51.86
C ARG A 8 -16.87 36.81 50.53
N VAL A 9 -17.30 37.97 50.04
CA VAL A 9 -18.02 38.06 48.76
C VAL A 9 -17.07 37.85 47.59
N ILE A 10 -15.82 38.34 47.63
CA ILE A 10 -14.81 38.12 46.60
C ILE A 10 -14.38 36.66 46.57
N GLY A 11 -14.26 35.98 47.75
CA GLY A 11 -13.92 34.54 47.81
C GLY A 11 -15.00 33.64 47.21
N ILE A 12 -16.28 33.99 47.38
CA ILE A 12 -17.40 33.20 46.81
C ILE A 12 -17.51 33.41 45.29
N LEU A 13 -17.24 34.61 44.78
CA LEU A 13 -17.23 34.92 43.35
C LEU A 13 -16.06 34.18 42.62
N ALA A 14 -14.88 34.13 43.26
CA ALA A 14 -13.72 33.41 42.71
C ALA A 14 -13.94 31.92 42.63
N CYS A 15 -14.63 31.30 43.59
CA CYS A 15 -14.99 29.88 43.55
C CYS A 15 -16.07 29.54 42.52
N ALA A 16 -17.03 30.45 42.27
CA ALA A 16 -18.09 30.24 41.25
C ALA A 16 -17.52 30.32 39.83
N VAL A 17 -16.52 31.12 39.54
CA VAL A 17 -15.84 31.21 38.24
C VAL A 17 -14.96 29.96 37.98
N ALA A 18 -14.36 29.39 39.05
CA ALA A 18 -13.55 28.16 38.90
C ALA A 18 -14.41 26.89 38.58
N LEU A 19 -15.67 26.86 39.02
CA LEU A 19 -16.57 25.73 38.77
C LEU A 19 -17.23 25.77 37.39
N SER A 20 -17.41 26.96 36.77
CA SER A 20 -17.95 27.06 35.40
C SER A 20 -16.90 26.83 34.32
N GLY A 21 -15.60 26.99 34.62
CA GLY A 21 -14.51 26.71 33.68
C GLY A 21 -14.27 25.21 33.37
N CYS A 22 -14.57 24.32 34.34
CA CYS A 22 -14.29 22.86 34.15
C CYS A 22 -15.21 22.17 33.12
N THR A 23 -16.42 22.65 32.89
CA THR A 23 -17.35 22.06 31.93
C THR A 23 -16.99 22.43 30.48
N THR A 24 -16.54 23.68 30.28
CA THR A 24 -16.15 24.15 28.92
C THR A 24 -14.83 23.49 28.47
N VAL A 25 -13.88 23.31 29.37
CA VAL A 25 -12.61 22.67 29.09
C VAL A 25 -12.81 21.16 28.82
N LYS A 26 -13.65 20.47 29.59
CA LYS A 26 -14.01 19.06 29.33
C LYS A 26 -14.72 18.90 27.97
N GLY A 27 -15.61 19.80 27.61
CA GLY A 27 -16.30 19.81 26.31
C GLY A 27 -15.34 20.02 25.14
N TRP A 28 -14.34 20.88 25.31
CA TRP A 28 -13.34 21.15 24.28
C TRP A 28 -12.36 19.97 24.06
N PHE A 29 -11.91 19.32 25.14
CA PHE A 29 -11.10 18.09 25.06
C PHE A 29 -11.92 16.92 24.49
N ALA A 30 -13.17 16.75 24.91
CA ALA A 30 -14.06 15.72 24.38
C ALA A 30 -14.36 15.91 22.88
N SER A 31 -14.50 17.17 22.40
CA SER A 31 -14.70 17.47 20.99
C SER A 31 -13.43 17.17 20.16
N LYS A 32 -12.24 17.51 20.66
CA LYS A 32 -10.96 17.17 20.02
C LYS A 32 -10.72 15.64 19.97
N GLU A 33 -11.01 14.94 21.06
CA GLU A 33 -10.88 13.50 21.13
C GLU A 33 -11.86 12.80 20.15
N LYS A 34 -13.11 13.28 20.07
CA LYS A 34 -14.09 12.78 19.11
C LYS A 34 -13.69 13.08 17.65
N ALA A 35 -13.07 14.25 17.41
CA ALA A 35 -12.55 14.62 16.10
C ALA A 35 -11.32 13.80 15.67
N ALA A 36 -10.60 13.18 16.61
CA ALA A 36 -9.43 12.34 16.34
C ALA A 36 -9.78 10.85 16.12
N ARG A 37 -10.99 10.40 16.47
CA ARG A 37 -11.41 9.00 16.32
C ARG A 37 -11.73 8.65 14.87
N PRO A 38 -11.51 7.38 14.44
CA PRO A 38 -12.02 6.88 13.17
C PRO A 38 -13.54 7.13 13.04
N ALA A 39 -14.02 7.35 11.85
CA ALA A 39 -15.45 7.43 11.59
C ALA A 39 -16.15 6.16 12.05
N ASP A 40 -17.32 6.30 12.65
CA ASP A 40 -18.15 5.16 13.05
C ASP A 40 -18.53 4.33 11.81
N LEU A 41 -18.60 3.02 11.98
CA LEU A 41 -19.06 2.13 10.92
C LEU A 41 -20.55 2.36 10.70
N VAL A 42 -20.90 2.86 9.52
CA VAL A 42 -22.30 3.06 9.14
C VAL A 42 -22.99 1.72 8.97
N ASP A 43 -24.20 1.58 9.52
CA ASP A 43 -25.08 0.43 9.26
C ASP A 43 -25.64 0.50 7.84
N PHE A 44 -25.69 -0.63 7.18
CA PHE A 44 -26.26 -0.78 5.83
C PHE A 44 -26.81 -2.19 5.65
N THR A 45 -27.69 -2.37 4.68
CA THR A 45 -28.15 -3.69 4.28
C THR A 45 -27.20 -4.26 3.23
N PRO A 46 -26.50 -5.38 3.52
CA PRO A 46 -25.61 -5.99 2.54
C PRO A 46 -26.36 -6.40 1.25
N THR A 47 -25.79 -6.06 0.10
CA THR A 47 -26.33 -6.43 -1.21
C THR A 47 -25.68 -7.66 -1.80
N THR A 48 -24.56 -8.10 -1.22
CA THR A 48 -23.84 -9.32 -1.61
C THR A 48 -23.35 -10.09 -0.38
N ARG A 49 -23.14 -11.39 -0.56
CA ARG A 49 -22.48 -12.23 0.44
C ARG A 49 -20.99 -12.27 0.18
N VAL A 50 -20.24 -12.26 1.26
CA VAL A 50 -18.78 -12.45 1.22
C VAL A 50 -18.41 -13.60 2.16
N GLN A 51 -17.52 -14.45 1.70
CA GLN A 51 -17.10 -15.63 2.45
C GLN A 51 -15.58 -15.70 2.53
N ARG A 52 -15.07 -16.01 3.72
CA ARG A 52 -13.67 -16.38 3.90
C ARG A 52 -13.50 -17.84 3.48
N LEU A 53 -12.68 -18.07 2.45
CA LEU A 53 -12.38 -19.41 1.95
C LEU A 53 -11.42 -20.14 2.89
N TRP A 54 -10.34 -19.46 3.26
CA TRP A 54 -9.34 -19.98 4.18
C TRP A 54 -8.60 -18.84 4.90
N SER A 55 -7.83 -19.21 5.92
CA SER A 55 -6.86 -18.32 6.57
C SER A 55 -5.64 -19.10 7.00
N ALA A 56 -4.47 -18.46 6.92
CA ALA A 56 -3.18 -19.00 7.31
C ALA A 56 -2.41 -17.94 8.12
N ASN A 57 -1.49 -18.39 8.95
CA ASN A 57 -0.52 -17.53 9.58
C ASN A 57 0.82 -17.71 8.85
N ILE A 58 1.37 -16.61 8.32
CA ILE A 58 2.63 -16.60 7.57
C ILE A 58 3.84 -16.24 8.42
N GLY A 59 3.72 -16.27 9.73
CA GLY A 59 4.75 -15.88 10.70
C GLY A 59 4.49 -14.51 11.30
N LYS A 60 5.53 -13.80 11.69
CA LYS A 60 5.40 -12.41 12.16
C LYS A 60 5.11 -11.49 10.99
N GLY A 61 4.21 -10.55 11.18
CA GLY A 61 3.94 -9.52 10.19
C GLY A 61 4.99 -8.40 10.15
N GLU A 62 4.69 -7.36 9.41
CA GLU A 62 5.58 -6.22 9.20
C GLU A 62 5.83 -5.37 10.46
N GLY A 63 4.98 -5.49 11.48
CA GLY A 63 5.05 -4.71 12.71
C GLY A 63 4.99 -3.20 12.46
N ARG A 64 6.06 -2.49 12.84
CA ARG A 64 6.18 -1.02 12.63
C ARG A 64 7.05 -0.64 11.44
N SER A 65 7.43 -1.58 10.57
CA SER A 65 8.31 -1.29 9.43
C SER A 65 7.67 -0.37 8.39
N GLY A 66 6.33 -0.40 8.26
CA GLY A 66 5.60 0.34 7.23
C GLY A 66 5.76 -0.26 5.82
N ALA A 67 6.25 -1.49 5.73
CA ALA A 67 6.58 -2.14 4.46
C ALA A 67 5.36 -2.47 3.59
N ARG A 68 4.15 -2.45 4.17
CA ARG A 68 2.89 -2.81 3.49
C ARG A 68 2.99 -4.14 2.74
N GLN A 69 3.47 -5.16 3.45
CA GLN A 69 3.67 -6.50 2.90
C GLN A 69 2.38 -7.04 2.32
N ARG A 70 2.45 -7.47 1.06
CA ARG A 70 1.34 -8.13 0.37
C ARG A 70 1.80 -9.44 -0.24
N PRO A 71 0.93 -10.43 -0.36
CA PRO A 71 1.23 -11.65 -1.09
C PRO A 71 1.33 -11.37 -2.60
N VAL A 72 1.95 -12.29 -3.32
CA VAL A 72 1.94 -12.31 -4.78
C VAL A 72 1.45 -13.69 -5.25
N VAL A 73 0.78 -13.73 -6.39
CA VAL A 73 0.18 -14.98 -6.92
C VAL A 73 0.78 -15.31 -8.28
N ALA A 74 1.18 -16.54 -8.45
CA ALA A 74 1.54 -17.14 -9.74
C ALA A 74 1.25 -18.65 -9.73
N ASP A 75 0.86 -19.19 -10.86
CA ASP A 75 0.66 -20.61 -11.09
C ASP A 75 -0.19 -21.33 -10.01
N GLY A 76 -1.30 -20.68 -9.60
CA GLY A 76 -2.21 -21.20 -8.57
C GLY A 76 -1.64 -21.21 -7.16
N ARG A 77 -0.52 -20.51 -6.90
CA ARG A 77 0.13 -20.41 -5.61
C ARG A 77 0.17 -18.97 -5.11
N VAL A 78 0.05 -18.83 -3.81
CA VAL A 78 0.21 -17.57 -3.07
C VAL A 78 1.57 -17.60 -2.39
N PHE A 79 2.43 -16.65 -2.71
CA PHE A 79 3.71 -16.48 -2.05
C PHE A 79 3.63 -15.30 -1.08
N ALA A 80 4.10 -15.52 0.15
CA ALA A 80 4.08 -14.51 1.18
C ALA A 80 5.35 -14.56 2.03
N ALA A 81 5.84 -13.38 2.40
CA ALA A 81 7.00 -13.24 3.27
C ALA A 81 6.56 -12.86 4.69
N GLY A 82 7.14 -13.50 5.69
CA GLY A 82 6.95 -13.21 7.09
C GLY A 82 8.10 -12.40 7.68
N GLY A 83 7.80 -11.55 8.66
CA GLY A 83 8.82 -10.80 9.42
C GLY A 83 9.65 -11.67 10.38
N ASP A 84 9.47 -13.00 10.35
CA ASP A 84 10.19 -13.99 11.13
C ASP A 84 11.25 -14.77 10.32
N SER A 85 11.70 -14.19 9.23
CA SER A 85 12.69 -14.78 8.30
C SER A 85 12.13 -15.91 7.44
N SER A 86 10.81 -16.07 7.32
CA SER A 86 10.21 -17.11 6.49
C SER A 86 9.62 -16.56 5.19
N ILE A 87 9.67 -17.38 4.12
CA ILE A 87 8.91 -17.21 2.88
C ILE A 87 8.13 -18.50 2.66
N ARG A 88 6.86 -18.36 2.29
CA ARG A 88 5.93 -19.49 2.15
C ARG A 88 5.24 -19.45 0.80
N ALA A 89 5.03 -20.64 0.24
CA ALA A 89 4.09 -20.85 -0.84
C ALA A 89 2.88 -21.62 -0.32
N LEU A 90 1.71 -21.11 -0.61
CA LEU A 90 0.43 -21.71 -0.25
C LEU A 90 -0.36 -21.97 -1.52
N ASP A 91 -1.22 -22.96 -1.51
CA ASP A 91 -2.21 -23.16 -2.56
C ASP A 91 -3.26 -22.05 -2.53
N LEU A 92 -3.58 -21.47 -3.68
CA LEU A 92 -4.50 -20.31 -3.79
C LEU A 92 -5.91 -20.62 -3.28
N HIS A 93 -6.41 -21.83 -3.54
CA HIS A 93 -7.80 -22.21 -3.25
C HIS A 93 -7.99 -22.77 -1.83
N THR A 94 -6.97 -23.43 -1.29
CA THR A 94 -7.07 -24.16 -0.01
C THR A 94 -6.29 -23.50 1.12
N GLY A 95 -5.30 -22.65 0.83
CA GLY A 95 -4.39 -22.08 1.80
C GLY A 95 -3.40 -23.08 2.41
N GLN A 96 -3.34 -24.33 1.87
CA GLN A 96 -2.38 -25.33 2.34
C GLN A 96 -0.97 -24.95 1.92
N ALA A 97 -0.01 -25.12 2.84
CA ALA A 97 1.39 -24.84 2.53
C ALA A 97 1.95 -25.88 1.56
N ALA A 98 2.45 -25.40 0.41
CA ALA A 98 3.19 -26.24 -0.53
C ALA A 98 4.66 -26.37 -0.07
N TRP A 99 5.26 -25.29 0.39
CA TRP A 99 6.58 -25.28 1.00
C TRP A 99 6.76 -24.07 1.94
N VAL A 100 7.74 -24.19 2.82
CA VAL A 100 8.19 -23.11 3.71
C VAL A 100 9.71 -23.07 3.65
N TRP A 101 10.26 -21.91 3.27
CA TRP A 101 11.69 -21.64 3.38
C TRP A 101 11.94 -20.77 4.63
N ASN A 102 12.94 -21.10 5.41
CA ASN A 102 13.38 -20.32 6.57
C ASN A 102 14.81 -19.86 6.33
N GLY A 103 15.02 -18.56 6.30
CA GLY A 103 16.35 -17.98 6.25
C GLY A 103 17.16 -18.34 7.47
N ALA A 104 18.46 -18.57 7.28
CA ALA A 104 19.38 -18.92 8.38
C ALA A 104 19.58 -17.77 9.37
N ASP A 105 19.39 -16.53 8.93
CA ASP A 105 19.58 -15.31 9.68
C ASP A 105 18.25 -14.75 10.14
N LYS A 106 18.27 -13.86 11.14
CA LYS A 106 17.09 -13.13 11.62
C LYS A 106 16.64 -12.01 10.66
N SER A 107 16.93 -12.15 9.37
CA SER A 107 16.59 -11.18 8.33
C SER A 107 15.08 -10.99 8.22
N ARG A 108 14.64 -9.76 8.28
CA ARG A 108 13.22 -9.44 8.13
C ARG A 108 12.91 -9.15 6.66
N TRP A 109 12.19 -10.07 6.01
CA TRP A 109 11.73 -9.90 4.64
C TRP A 109 10.57 -8.92 4.61
N THR A 110 10.75 -7.77 3.99
CA THR A 110 9.88 -6.60 4.23
C THR A 110 9.00 -6.19 3.05
N GLY A 111 9.47 -6.33 1.82
CA GLY A 111 8.73 -5.81 0.66
C GLY A 111 7.60 -6.72 0.17
N GLY A 112 7.44 -7.89 0.76
CA GLY A 112 6.70 -9.00 0.16
C GLY A 112 7.49 -9.60 -1.00
N PRO A 113 7.20 -10.83 -1.45
CA PRO A 113 7.93 -11.43 -2.55
C PRO A 113 7.53 -10.84 -3.91
N GLY A 114 8.48 -10.80 -4.84
CA GLY A 114 8.23 -10.78 -6.27
C GLY A 114 8.24 -12.18 -6.84
N VAL A 115 7.51 -12.43 -7.93
CA VAL A 115 7.47 -13.72 -8.61
C VAL A 115 7.60 -13.56 -10.13
N GLY A 116 8.32 -14.44 -10.78
CA GLY A 116 8.49 -14.48 -12.23
C GLY A 116 9.54 -15.51 -12.64
N GLU A 117 9.44 -16.02 -13.84
CA GLU A 117 10.41 -16.95 -14.46
C GLU A 117 10.79 -18.14 -13.57
N GLY A 118 9.82 -18.68 -12.82
CA GLY A 118 10.05 -19.79 -11.90
C GLY A 118 10.79 -19.43 -10.61
N LEU A 119 11.00 -18.14 -10.33
CA LEU A 119 11.62 -17.64 -9.12
C LEU A 119 10.64 -16.92 -8.22
N VAL A 120 10.89 -17.00 -6.91
CA VAL A 120 10.35 -16.12 -5.87
C VAL A 120 11.52 -15.37 -5.27
N VAL A 121 11.47 -14.04 -5.32
CA VAL A 121 12.56 -13.19 -4.82
C VAL A 121 12.04 -12.26 -3.74
N ALA A 122 12.75 -12.16 -2.63
CA ALA A 122 12.42 -11.25 -1.55
C ALA A 122 13.65 -10.47 -1.09
N GLY A 123 13.40 -9.25 -0.63
CA GLY A 123 14.42 -8.39 -0.04
C GLY A 123 14.19 -8.15 1.46
N SER A 124 15.25 -7.83 2.19
CA SER A 124 15.23 -7.62 3.63
C SER A 124 15.60 -6.21 4.06
N LEU A 125 15.33 -5.88 5.34
CA LEU A 125 15.79 -4.63 5.96
C LEU A 125 17.32 -4.56 6.12
N ASP A 126 18.01 -5.70 6.02
CA ASP A 126 19.47 -5.75 6.12
C ASP A 126 20.15 -5.70 4.73
N GLY A 127 19.34 -5.48 3.67
CA GLY A 127 19.81 -5.42 2.29
C GLY A 127 20.07 -6.79 1.67
N GLU A 128 19.70 -7.88 2.31
CA GLU A 128 19.78 -9.19 1.68
C GLU A 128 18.67 -9.38 0.66
N VAL A 129 18.99 -10.04 -0.45
CA VAL A 129 18.09 -10.45 -1.50
C VAL A 129 18.27 -11.93 -1.72
N VAL A 130 17.18 -12.69 -1.59
CA VAL A 130 17.17 -14.14 -1.80
C VAL A 130 16.28 -14.49 -2.98
N ALA A 131 16.73 -15.38 -3.84
CA ALA A 131 15.91 -16.00 -4.88
C ALA A 131 15.73 -17.48 -4.57
N LEU A 132 14.48 -17.89 -4.59
CA LEU A 132 14.04 -19.26 -4.36
C LEU A 132 13.40 -19.82 -5.62
N ASP A 133 13.52 -21.11 -5.84
CA ASP A 133 12.72 -21.82 -6.83
C ASP A 133 11.25 -21.77 -6.45
N ALA A 134 10.38 -21.24 -7.31
CA ALA A 134 8.96 -21.06 -7.02
C ALA A 134 8.21 -22.36 -6.77
N SER A 135 8.68 -23.47 -7.37
CA SER A 135 8.02 -24.77 -7.26
C SER A 135 8.39 -25.51 -5.97
N THR A 136 9.64 -25.38 -5.50
CA THR A 136 10.20 -26.19 -4.40
C THR A 136 10.57 -25.40 -3.16
N GLY A 137 10.74 -24.07 -3.27
CA GLY A 137 11.27 -23.22 -2.19
C GLY A 137 12.78 -23.38 -1.97
N THR A 138 13.51 -24.08 -2.86
CA THR A 138 14.95 -24.25 -2.75
C THR A 138 15.64 -22.93 -3.09
N GLU A 139 16.61 -22.52 -2.26
CA GLU A 139 17.44 -21.34 -2.51
C GLU A 139 18.29 -21.55 -3.77
N ARG A 140 18.18 -20.61 -4.72
CA ARG A 140 18.93 -20.58 -5.96
C ARG A 140 20.20 -19.74 -5.80
N TRP A 141 20.03 -18.54 -5.27
CA TRP A 141 21.11 -17.62 -4.96
C TRP A 141 20.70 -16.59 -3.90
N LYS A 142 21.71 -15.99 -3.29
CA LYS A 142 21.57 -14.91 -2.32
C LYS A 142 22.61 -13.84 -2.59
N VAL A 143 22.20 -12.58 -2.59
CA VAL A 143 23.09 -11.42 -2.77
C VAL A 143 22.77 -10.34 -1.75
N LYS A 144 23.63 -9.32 -1.66
CA LYS A 144 23.45 -8.19 -0.76
C LYS A 144 23.52 -6.88 -1.54
N VAL A 145 22.54 -5.99 -1.29
CA VAL A 145 22.53 -4.60 -1.74
C VAL A 145 22.91 -3.67 -0.59
N PRO A 146 23.34 -2.43 -0.88
CA PRO A 146 23.90 -1.55 0.16
C PRO A 146 22.92 -1.09 1.23
N ASN A 147 21.58 -1.12 0.96
CA ASN A 147 20.57 -0.56 1.85
C ASN A 147 19.34 -1.45 1.93
N GLU A 148 18.40 -1.11 2.83
CA GLU A 148 17.13 -1.80 3.04
C GLU A 148 16.37 -2.02 1.72
N VAL A 149 15.76 -3.19 1.56
CA VAL A 149 14.83 -3.50 0.47
C VAL A 149 13.43 -3.61 1.05
N ILE A 150 12.59 -2.63 0.74
CA ILE A 150 11.21 -2.54 1.26
C ILE A 150 10.20 -2.88 0.15
N ALA A 151 10.52 -2.53 -1.09
CA ALA A 151 9.68 -2.84 -2.25
C ALA A 151 9.86 -4.29 -2.71
N ALA A 152 8.76 -4.91 -3.20
CA ALA A 152 8.85 -6.21 -3.83
C ALA A 152 9.71 -6.14 -5.10
N PRO A 153 10.65 -7.09 -5.31
CA PRO A 153 11.41 -7.18 -6.55
C PRO A 153 10.52 -7.44 -7.77
N ALA A 154 10.91 -6.94 -8.95
CA ALA A 154 10.31 -7.30 -10.22
C ALA A 154 11.20 -8.30 -10.95
N ILE A 155 10.60 -9.25 -11.68
CA ILE A 155 11.33 -10.34 -12.34
C ILE A 155 10.80 -10.51 -13.75
N GLY A 156 11.71 -10.55 -14.73
CA GLY A 156 11.38 -10.81 -16.13
C GLY A 156 12.52 -10.43 -17.07
N GLY A 157 12.51 -11.00 -18.28
CA GLY A 157 13.56 -10.78 -19.28
C GLY A 157 14.93 -11.34 -18.87
N GLY A 158 14.98 -12.39 -18.06
CA GLY A 158 16.19 -12.98 -17.51
C GLY A 158 16.84 -12.17 -16.39
N LEU A 159 16.13 -11.16 -15.84
CA LEU A 159 16.65 -10.27 -14.81
C LEU A 159 15.73 -10.18 -13.59
N VAL A 160 16.36 -9.90 -12.45
CA VAL A 160 15.70 -9.55 -11.18
C VAL A 160 16.06 -8.10 -10.86
N PHE A 161 15.04 -7.27 -10.68
CA PHE A 161 15.19 -5.86 -10.36
C PHE A 161 14.83 -5.60 -8.91
N VAL A 162 15.73 -4.98 -8.18
CA VAL A 162 15.61 -4.71 -6.74
C VAL A 162 15.75 -3.22 -6.49
N ARG A 163 14.77 -2.62 -5.80
CA ARG A 163 14.85 -1.24 -5.33
C ARG A 163 15.27 -1.22 -3.87
N SER A 164 16.36 -0.51 -3.56
CA SER A 164 16.77 -0.23 -2.19
C SER A 164 16.37 1.18 -1.74
N ASN A 165 16.28 1.35 -0.41
CA ASN A 165 15.74 2.58 0.21
C ASN A 165 16.68 3.80 0.08
N ASP A 166 17.83 3.66 -0.55
CA ASP A 166 18.77 4.73 -0.89
C ASP A 166 18.62 5.25 -2.33
N GLY A 167 17.47 4.99 -2.96
CA GLY A 167 17.13 5.45 -4.31
C GLY A 167 17.81 4.66 -5.43
N ARG A 168 18.37 3.48 -5.14
CA ARG A 168 18.99 2.62 -6.15
C ARG A 168 18.02 1.57 -6.67
N VAL A 169 18.14 1.30 -7.97
CA VAL A 169 17.59 0.11 -8.62
C VAL A 169 18.77 -0.71 -9.14
N SER A 170 18.85 -1.94 -8.70
CA SER A 170 19.92 -2.88 -9.10
C SER A 170 19.31 -4.04 -9.87
N ALA A 171 19.87 -4.39 -11.02
CA ALA A 171 19.48 -5.56 -11.79
C ALA A 171 20.51 -6.68 -11.60
N PHE A 172 19.99 -7.87 -11.42
CA PHE A 172 20.75 -9.10 -11.29
C PHE A 172 20.31 -10.11 -12.34
N ASP A 173 21.23 -10.95 -12.78
CA ASP A 173 20.91 -12.10 -13.60
C ASP A 173 19.99 -13.07 -12.85
N ALA A 174 18.87 -13.44 -13.44
CA ALA A 174 17.86 -14.22 -12.75
C ALA A 174 18.35 -15.65 -12.40
N ALA A 175 19.22 -16.23 -13.21
CA ALA A 175 19.72 -17.60 -12.99
C ALA A 175 20.79 -17.67 -11.91
N SER A 176 21.68 -16.65 -11.83
CA SER A 176 22.90 -16.70 -11.03
C SER A 176 22.99 -15.66 -9.91
N GLY A 177 22.17 -14.62 -9.94
CA GLY A 177 22.28 -13.48 -9.01
C GLY A 177 23.47 -12.56 -9.34
N ALA A 178 24.16 -12.75 -10.47
CA ALA A 178 25.28 -11.89 -10.86
C ALA A 178 24.78 -10.46 -11.15
N PRO A 179 25.47 -9.40 -10.67
CA PRO A 179 25.07 -8.02 -10.93
C PRO A 179 25.19 -7.70 -12.42
N ARG A 180 24.20 -6.98 -12.95
CA ARG A 180 24.15 -6.56 -14.35
C ARG A 180 24.32 -5.06 -14.50
N TRP A 181 23.46 -4.27 -13.87
CA TRP A 181 23.53 -2.82 -13.89
C TRP A 181 22.92 -2.22 -12.61
N THR A 182 23.21 -0.95 -12.36
CA THR A 182 22.63 -0.18 -11.26
C THR A 182 22.30 1.22 -11.76
N TRP A 183 21.08 1.67 -11.46
CA TRP A 183 20.64 3.04 -11.64
C TRP A 183 20.39 3.68 -10.28
N ARG A 184 20.47 5.02 -10.19
CA ARG A 184 20.24 5.76 -8.95
C ARG A 184 19.51 7.06 -9.24
N THR A 185 18.52 7.40 -8.39
CA THR A 185 17.88 8.72 -8.34
C THR A 185 18.35 9.49 -7.10
N ASP A 186 18.22 10.81 -7.16
CA ASP A 186 18.41 11.67 -6.00
C ASP A 186 17.23 11.51 -5.04
N LEU A 187 17.54 11.40 -3.75
CA LEU A 187 16.50 11.29 -2.72
C LEU A 187 15.93 12.66 -2.35
N ALA A 188 14.63 12.73 -2.12
CA ALA A 188 14.01 13.88 -1.50
C ALA A 188 14.49 14.04 -0.03
N PRO A 189 14.57 15.27 0.50
CA PRO A 189 15.02 15.52 1.88
C PRO A 189 14.16 14.83 2.95
N LEU A 190 12.86 14.67 2.68
CA LEU A 190 11.90 13.98 3.53
C LEU A 190 10.98 13.13 2.65
N THR A 191 10.84 11.87 2.99
CA THR A 191 10.01 10.89 2.26
C THR A 191 9.10 10.15 3.22
N VAL A 192 7.96 9.65 2.73
CA VAL A 192 7.19 8.64 3.44
C VAL A 192 8.00 7.35 3.45
N ARG A 193 8.12 6.68 4.59
CA ARG A 193 8.79 5.37 4.62
C ARG A 193 7.93 4.34 3.88
N GLY A 194 8.34 4.03 2.69
CA GLY A 194 7.71 3.11 1.77
C GLY A 194 8.32 3.37 0.40
N ASN A 195 8.59 2.35 -0.38
CA ASN A 195 9.02 2.52 -1.75
C ASN A 195 7.96 1.93 -2.67
N ALA A 196 7.62 2.64 -3.72
CA ALA A 196 6.83 2.08 -4.81
C ALA A 196 7.46 0.78 -5.29
N GLY A 197 6.65 -0.24 -5.49
CA GLY A 197 7.08 -1.43 -6.21
C GLY A 197 7.51 -1.06 -7.62
N LEU A 198 8.44 -1.84 -8.16
CA LEU A 198 8.85 -1.72 -9.55
C LEU A 198 7.80 -2.34 -10.46
N THR A 199 7.52 -1.71 -11.60
CA THR A 199 6.62 -2.26 -12.62
C THR A 199 7.38 -2.56 -13.88
N LEU A 200 7.39 -3.83 -14.27
CA LEU A 200 8.06 -4.29 -15.48
C LEU A 200 7.06 -4.31 -16.64
N GLY A 201 7.48 -3.76 -17.78
CA GLY A 201 6.79 -3.84 -19.06
C GLY A 201 7.70 -4.42 -20.13
N PRO A 202 7.23 -4.59 -21.37
CA PRO A 202 8.05 -5.06 -22.49
C PRO A 202 9.22 -4.11 -22.77
N GLY A 203 10.41 -4.43 -22.25
CA GLY A 203 11.62 -3.63 -22.39
C GLY A 203 11.75 -2.43 -21.45
N TYR A 204 10.77 -2.18 -20.59
CA TYR A 204 10.72 -1.03 -19.67
C TYR A 204 10.68 -1.48 -18.22
N LEU A 205 11.34 -0.71 -17.36
CA LEU A 205 11.18 -0.77 -15.92
C LEU A 205 10.73 0.60 -15.40
N PHE A 206 9.54 0.66 -14.82
CA PHE A 206 8.97 1.90 -14.29
C PHE A 206 9.24 2.02 -12.80
N VAL A 207 9.78 3.17 -12.40
CA VAL A 207 10.21 3.48 -11.04
C VAL A 207 9.49 4.74 -10.56
N GLY A 208 8.60 4.59 -9.57
CA GLY A 208 8.01 5.74 -8.87
C GLY A 208 9.03 6.32 -7.88
N ASN A 209 9.27 7.62 -7.92
CA ASN A 209 10.27 8.28 -7.08
C ASN A 209 9.64 9.11 -5.96
N ASP A 210 10.43 9.34 -4.91
CA ASP A 210 10.01 10.06 -3.72
C ASP A 210 9.92 11.59 -3.93
N ASN A 211 10.20 12.06 -5.14
CA ASN A 211 10.08 13.46 -5.58
C ASN A 211 8.85 13.71 -6.47
N GLY A 212 7.88 12.78 -6.51
CA GLY A 212 6.68 12.88 -7.33
C GLY A 212 6.88 12.63 -8.81
N ARG A 213 8.02 12.05 -9.19
CA ARG A 213 8.34 11.71 -10.58
C ARG A 213 8.24 10.21 -10.82
N ILE A 214 7.89 9.85 -12.03
CA ILE A 214 7.97 8.49 -12.55
C ILE A 214 9.05 8.45 -13.62
N THR A 215 9.96 7.49 -13.51
CA THR A 215 11.05 7.28 -14.47
C THR A 215 10.86 5.95 -15.17
N ALA A 216 11.02 5.91 -16.48
CA ALA A 216 11.14 4.69 -17.26
C ALA A 216 12.59 4.43 -17.59
N LEU A 217 13.06 3.25 -17.22
CA LEU A 217 14.39 2.74 -17.53
C LEU A 217 14.29 1.66 -18.60
N SER A 218 15.33 1.54 -19.42
CA SER A 218 15.55 0.32 -20.19
C SER A 218 15.78 -0.86 -19.26
N ALA A 219 14.94 -1.88 -19.32
CA ALA A 219 15.10 -3.07 -18.46
C ALA A 219 16.42 -3.78 -18.74
N MET A 220 16.99 -3.68 -19.95
CA MET A 220 18.18 -4.39 -20.38
C MET A 220 19.48 -3.83 -19.77
N ASP A 221 19.62 -2.49 -19.72
CA ASP A 221 20.87 -1.83 -19.35
C ASP A 221 20.74 -0.71 -18.31
N GLY A 222 19.49 -0.42 -17.85
CA GLY A 222 19.22 0.60 -16.85
C GLY A 222 19.34 2.05 -17.34
N SER A 223 19.49 2.29 -18.66
CA SER A 223 19.49 3.65 -19.21
C SER A 223 18.12 4.30 -19.04
N GLU A 224 18.11 5.58 -18.70
CA GLU A 224 16.88 6.36 -18.58
C GLU A 224 16.30 6.67 -19.97
N LEU A 225 15.04 6.28 -20.17
CA LEU A 225 14.32 6.50 -21.42
C LEU A 225 13.51 7.79 -21.38
N TRP A 226 12.81 8.01 -20.28
CA TRP A 226 12.06 9.24 -20.00
C TRP A 226 11.78 9.39 -18.51
N GLU A 227 11.55 10.62 -18.08
CA GLU A 227 11.08 10.97 -16.75
C GLU A 227 9.90 11.96 -16.84
N VAL A 228 8.86 11.76 -16.02
CA VAL A 228 7.66 12.61 -15.99
C VAL A 228 7.34 13.01 -14.56
N THR A 229 7.08 14.31 -14.35
CA THR A 229 6.59 14.82 -13.06
C THR A 229 5.08 14.64 -12.99
N VAL A 230 4.62 13.78 -12.07
CA VAL A 230 3.20 13.55 -11.78
C VAL A 230 2.70 14.57 -10.75
N ALA A 231 3.50 14.85 -9.74
CA ALA A 231 3.17 15.82 -8.70
C ALA A 231 4.39 16.69 -8.37
N GLN A 232 4.15 17.99 -8.21
CA GLN A 232 5.19 18.93 -7.78
C GLN A 232 5.13 19.13 -6.26
N PRO A 233 6.28 19.36 -5.59
CA PRO A 233 6.31 19.70 -4.18
C PRO A 233 5.66 21.07 -3.96
N GLU A 234 4.47 21.10 -3.36
CA GLU A 234 3.73 22.32 -3.06
C GLU A 234 3.55 22.47 -1.56
N GLY A 235 3.70 23.69 -1.02
CA GLY A 235 3.47 23.98 0.38
C GLY A 235 4.63 24.71 1.07
N ARG A 236 4.41 25.08 2.34
CA ARG A 236 5.33 25.90 3.14
C ARG A 236 6.26 25.07 4.03
N SER A 237 5.85 23.85 4.40
CA SER A 237 6.64 22.92 5.21
C SER A 237 7.09 21.72 4.37
N GLU A 238 8.15 21.03 4.80
CA GLU A 238 8.60 19.79 4.17
C GLU A 238 7.49 18.71 4.17
N LEU A 239 6.66 18.67 5.21
CA LEU A 239 5.49 17.77 5.28
C LEU A 239 4.42 18.11 4.22
N ASP A 240 4.23 19.40 3.90
CA ASP A 240 3.28 19.79 2.85
C ASP A 240 3.81 19.40 1.46
N ARG A 241 5.13 19.46 1.30
CA ARG A 241 5.84 19.16 0.03
C ARG A 241 5.98 17.69 -0.29
N MET A 242 5.62 16.79 0.64
CA MET A 242 5.66 15.35 0.39
C MET A 242 4.66 14.98 -0.71
N ASN A 243 5.16 14.43 -1.80
CA ASN A 243 4.40 14.06 -3.00
C ASN A 243 4.87 12.73 -3.60
N ASP A 244 5.45 11.88 -2.76
CA ASP A 244 6.04 10.60 -3.10
C ASP A 244 5.09 9.74 -3.95
N ILE A 245 5.65 9.00 -4.90
CA ILE A 245 4.93 7.93 -5.59
C ILE A 245 5.22 6.64 -4.83
N ASP A 246 4.41 6.35 -3.82
CA ASP A 246 4.56 5.18 -2.93
C ASP A 246 3.79 3.95 -3.44
N GLY A 247 2.75 4.16 -4.22
CA GLY A 247 2.00 3.08 -4.84
C GLY A 247 2.74 2.50 -6.02
N GLN A 248 2.69 1.17 -6.17
CA GLN A 248 3.23 0.54 -7.36
C GLN A 248 2.47 1.07 -8.60
N PRO A 249 3.17 1.58 -9.62
CA PRO A 249 2.55 1.91 -10.90
C PRO A 249 1.87 0.70 -11.51
N VAL A 250 0.77 0.90 -12.22
CA VAL A 250 0.01 -0.19 -12.86
C VAL A 250 0.08 -0.03 -14.36
N LEU A 251 0.72 -0.99 -15.03
CA LEU A 251 0.77 -1.05 -16.49
C LEU A 251 -0.37 -1.90 -17.02
N ASP A 252 -1.14 -1.35 -17.96
CA ASP A 252 -2.16 -2.08 -18.70
C ASP A 252 -2.07 -1.71 -20.20
N GLY A 253 -1.69 -2.69 -21.01
CA GLY A 253 -1.36 -2.46 -22.41
C GLY A 253 -0.26 -1.42 -22.58
N THR A 254 -0.60 -0.29 -23.18
CA THR A 254 0.32 0.84 -23.41
C THR A 254 0.14 1.99 -22.41
N LEU A 255 -0.76 1.85 -21.44
CA LEU A 255 -1.03 2.87 -20.43
C LEU A 255 -0.44 2.50 -19.08
N LEU A 256 0.31 3.43 -18.51
CA LEU A 256 0.85 3.36 -17.15
C LEU A 256 0.05 4.29 -16.25
N TYR A 257 -0.60 3.72 -15.24
CA TYR A 257 -1.33 4.47 -14.22
C TYR A 257 -0.45 4.67 -12.99
N VAL A 258 -0.37 5.91 -12.52
CA VAL A 258 0.50 6.32 -11.41
C VAL A 258 -0.29 7.19 -10.45
N SER A 259 -0.15 6.96 -9.15
CA SER A 259 -0.76 7.80 -8.12
C SER A 259 0.31 8.27 -7.14
N SER A 260 0.29 9.56 -6.80
CA SER A 260 1.20 10.17 -5.83
C SER A 260 0.50 10.47 -4.50
N TYR A 261 1.28 10.49 -3.43
CA TYR A 261 0.79 10.84 -2.10
C TYR A 261 0.20 12.26 -2.07
N LYS A 262 -1.02 12.39 -1.54
CA LYS A 262 -1.78 13.65 -1.37
C LYS A 262 -2.09 14.45 -2.64
N ALA A 263 -1.58 14.09 -3.81
CA ALA A 263 -1.65 14.99 -4.94
C ALA A 263 -2.46 14.43 -6.12
N ARG A 264 -1.89 13.61 -6.97
CA ARG A 264 -2.41 13.39 -8.32
C ARG A 264 -2.42 11.92 -8.71
N THR A 265 -3.35 11.58 -9.58
CA THR A 265 -3.34 10.33 -10.35
C THR A 265 -3.24 10.66 -11.82
N ALA A 266 -2.40 9.96 -12.55
CA ALA A 266 -2.12 10.16 -13.96
C ALA A 266 -2.24 8.86 -14.76
N ALA A 267 -2.64 8.97 -16.02
CA ALA A 267 -2.37 7.97 -17.05
C ALA A 267 -1.31 8.50 -18.01
N ILE A 268 -0.31 7.69 -18.26
CA ILE A 268 0.88 8.02 -19.05
C ILE A 268 1.02 6.96 -20.15
N GLU A 269 1.31 7.38 -21.36
CA GLU A 269 1.66 6.47 -22.43
C GLU A 269 3.05 5.87 -22.15
N ALA A 270 3.08 4.59 -21.84
CA ALA A 270 4.26 3.91 -21.32
C ALA A 270 5.51 3.99 -22.22
N PRO A 271 5.42 3.87 -23.56
CA PRO A 271 6.59 3.99 -24.43
C PRO A 271 7.21 5.39 -24.52
N THR A 272 6.42 6.45 -24.35
CA THR A 272 6.84 7.82 -24.66
C THR A 272 6.91 8.76 -23.46
N GLY A 273 6.29 8.39 -22.33
CA GLY A 273 6.14 9.27 -21.17
C GLY A 273 5.09 10.37 -21.37
N ARG A 274 4.32 10.36 -22.47
CA ARG A 274 3.29 11.36 -22.72
C ARG A 274 2.14 11.22 -21.73
N VAL A 275 1.84 12.27 -20.97
CA VAL A 275 0.69 12.31 -20.06
C VAL A 275 -0.59 12.37 -20.89
N ILE A 276 -1.47 11.39 -20.71
CA ILE A 276 -2.78 11.30 -21.37
C ILE A 276 -3.81 12.12 -20.60
N TRP A 277 -3.85 11.92 -19.28
CA TRP A 277 -4.67 12.72 -18.37
C TRP A 277 -4.03 12.79 -16.98
N LEU A 278 -4.43 13.80 -16.21
CA LEU A 278 -3.99 14.08 -14.85
C LEU A 278 -5.19 14.53 -14.02
N GLN A 279 -5.36 13.96 -12.82
CA GLN A 279 -6.43 14.30 -11.89
C GLN A 279 -5.88 14.65 -10.51
N GLU A 280 -6.52 15.62 -9.84
CA GLU A 280 -6.15 16.12 -8.50
C GLU A 280 -6.61 15.18 -7.36
N ASN A 281 -6.66 13.88 -7.60
CA ASN A 281 -7.03 12.83 -6.64
C ASN A 281 -5.88 11.85 -6.50
N GLY A 282 -4.99 12.09 -5.55
CA GLY A 282 -3.86 11.21 -5.27
C GLY A 282 -4.26 10.06 -4.35
N GLY A 283 -3.50 8.98 -4.41
CA GLY A 283 -3.70 7.78 -3.59
C GLY A 283 -2.50 7.44 -2.71
N VAL A 284 -2.76 7.05 -1.48
CA VAL A 284 -1.73 6.79 -0.44
C VAL A 284 -0.98 5.49 -0.64
N GLY A 285 -1.41 4.58 -1.50
CA GLY A 285 -0.81 3.25 -1.49
C GLY A 285 -0.92 2.44 -2.76
N GLY A 286 -1.46 3.01 -3.82
CA GLY A 286 -1.60 2.32 -5.10
C GLY A 286 -3.00 2.43 -5.72
N ILE A 287 -3.15 1.80 -6.85
CA ILE A 287 -4.33 1.89 -7.71
C ILE A 287 -5.00 0.51 -7.80
N GLY A 288 -6.31 0.46 -7.58
CA GLY A 288 -7.15 -0.67 -7.96
C GLY A 288 -7.61 -0.50 -9.40
N LEU A 289 -7.17 -1.36 -10.29
CA LEU A 289 -7.53 -1.32 -11.71
C LEU A 289 -8.66 -2.31 -12.00
N GLY A 290 -9.80 -1.81 -12.47
CA GLY A 290 -10.90 -2.58 -13.04
C GLY A 290 -11.03 -2.34 -14.55
N ASP A 291 -12.00 -2.97 -15.19
CA ASP A 291 -12.14 -2.95 -16.65
C ASP A 291 -12.26 -1.55 -17.25
N MET A 292 -13.17 -0.73 -16.74
CA MET A 292 -13.42 0.63 -17.24
C MET A 292 -13.03 1.72 -16.23
N ARG A 293 -12.60 1.35 -15.04
CA ARG A 293 -12.41 2.25 -13.90
C ARG A 293 -11.11 1.97 -13.21
N LEU A 294 -10.56 2.99 -12.61
CA LEU A 294 -9.54 2.85 -11.61
C LEU A 294 -10.01 3.46 -10.29
N SER A 295 -9.51 2.94 -9.18
CA SER A 295 -9.88 3.41 -7.86
C SER A 295 -8.64 3.75 -7.07
N VAL A 296 -8.72 4.82 -6.26
CA VAL A 296 -7.67 5.25 -5.33
C VAL A 296 -8.30 5.58 -3.97
N SER A 297 -7.55 5.41 -2.89
CA SER A 297 -7.90 5.89 -1.55
C SER A 297 -7.03 7.11 -1.25
N ASP A 298 -7.64 8.28 -1.06
CA ASP A 298 -6.90 9.52 -0.80
C ASP A 298 -6.41 9.62 0.67
N ALA A 299 -5.59 10.63 0.96
CA ALA A 299 -5.05 10.87 2.31
C ALA A 299 -6.10 11.25 3.37
N ARG A 300 -7.36 11.46 2.98
CA ARG A 300 -8.50 11.71 3.86
C ARG A 300 -9.39 10.50 4.06
N ASP A 301 -8.93 9.34 3.52
CA ASP A 301 -9.69 8.07 3.50
C ASP A 301 -10.99 8.16 2.68
N VAL A 302 -11.00 8.96 1.61
CA VAL A 302 -12.05 8.93 0.60
C VAL A 302 -11.65 7.96 -0.50
N VAL A 303 -12.53 7.03 -0.84
CA VAL A 303 -12.33 6.16 -2.01
C VAL A 303 -12.91 6.85 -3.24
N TRP A 304 -12.10 7.00 -4.26
CA TRP A 304 -12.46 7.58 -5.55
C TRP A 304 -12.50 6.51 -6.63
N SER A 305 -13.48 6.59 -7.51
CA SER A 305 -13.48 5.88 -8.78
C SER A 305 -13.36 6.88 -9.91
N LEU A 306 -12.42 6.61 -10.81
CA LEU A 306 -12.13 7.46 -11.97
C LEU A 306 -12.34 6.66 -13.26
N ASP A 307 -12.77 7.32 -14.30
CA ASP A 307 -12.82 6.74 -15.65
C ASP A 307 -11.40 6.52 -16.17
N ARG A 308 -11.09 5.31 -16.62
CA ARG A 308 -9.73 4.95 -17.09
C ARG A 308 -9.27 5.75 -18.30
N SER A 309 -10.21 6.12 -19.18
CA SER A 309 -9.89 6.73 -20.48
C SER A 309 -9.51 8.20 -20.36
N ASN A 310 -10.10 8.92 -19.41
CA ASN A 310 -9.97 10.38 -19.29
C ASN A 310 -9.74 10.89 -17.87
N GLY A 311 -9.76 10.01 -16.88
CA GLY A 311 -9.53 10.33 -15.46
C GLY A 311 -10.70 11.01 -14.77
N ALA A 312 -11.86 11.20 -15.43
CA ALA A 312 -13.01 11.89 -14.83
C ALA A 312 -13.52 11.16 -13.58
N PRO A 313 -13.78 11.86 -12.46
CA PRO A 313 -14.39 11.26 -11.28
C PRO A 313 -15.79 10.71 -11.60
N MET A 314 -16.02 9.43 -11.33
CA MET A 314 -17.30 8.78 -11.51
C MET A 314 -18.13 8.77 -10.22
N TRP A 315 -17.47 8.46 -9.10
CA TRP A 315 -18.04 8.51 -7.76
C TRP A 315 -16.96 8.67 -6.70
N GLN A 316 -17.39 9.06 -5.50
CA GLN A 316 -16.57 9.09 -4.30
C GLN A 316 -17.33 8.51 -3.10
N GLN A 317 -16.60 7.83 -2.21
CA GLN A 317 -17.12 7.30 -0.94
C GLN A 317 -16.34 7.89 0.25
N PRO A 318 -16.89 8.92 0.94
CA PRO A 318 -16.23 9.63 2.04
C PRO A 318 -16.46 9.01 3.42
N GLY A 319 -17.22 7.92 3.54
CA GLY A 319 -17.68 7.34 4.81
C GLY A 319 -16.58 6.71 5.68
N PHE A 320 -15.30 6.81 5.30
CA PHE A 320 -14.19 6.15 5.97
C PHE A 320 -13.20 7.09 6.65
N ALA A 321 -13.57 8.33 6.89
CA ALA A 321 -12.67 9.34 7.45
C ALA A 321 -11.89 8.83 8.68
N ARG A 322 -10.56 8.95 8.66
CA ARG A 322 -9.62 8.52 9.71
C ARG A 322 -9.58 7.02 10.00
N ARG A 323 -10.01 6.19 9.05
CA ARG A 323 -9.93 4.72 9.18
C ARG A 323 -8.63 4.15 8.61
N VAL A 324 -7.79 4.99 8.02
CA VAL A 324 -6.48 4.63 7.44
C VAL A 324 -6.63 3.48 6.44
N LEU A 325 -7.26 3.79 5.32
CA LEU A 325 -7.56 2.81 4.29
C LEU A 325 -6.30 2.28 3.61
N SER A 326 -6.35 1.02 3.21
CA SER A 326 -5.42 0.45 2.23
C SER A 326 -5.69 1.03 0.84
N ALA A 327 -4.76 0.79 -0.10
CA ALA A 327 -5.08 0.95 -1.51
C ALA A 327 -6.23 0.01 -1.91
N PRO A 328 -7.11 0.43 -2.86
CA PRO A 328 -8.20 -0.39 -3.32
C PRO A 328 -7.74 -1.58 -4.18
N ALA A 329 -8.53 -2.65 -4.20
CA ALA A 329 -8.42 -3.74 -5.16
C ALA A 329 -9.76 -3.91 -5.90
N ALA A 330 -9.72 -4.29 -7.18
CA ALA A 330 -10.92 -4.61 -7.95
C ALA A 330 -11.19 -6.12 -7.87
N GLN A 331 -12.36 -6.52 -7.34
CA GLN A 331 -12.81 -7.91 -7.26
C GLN A 331 -14.16 -8.03 -7.96
N GLY A 332 -14.15 -8.40 -9.23
CA GLY A 332 -15.37 -8.44 -10.06
C GLY A 332 -16.07 -7.08 -10.09
N GLU A 333 -17.32 -7.04 -9.66
CA GLU A 333 -18.14 -5.82 -9.61
C GLU A 333 -17.91 -4.96 -8.34
N PHE A 334 -16.83 -5.24 -7.58
CA PHE A 334 -16.58 -4.55 -6.32
C PHE A 334 -15.21 -3.89 -6.31
N VAL A 335 -15.15 -2.74 -5.63
CA VAL A 335 -13.92 -2.10 -5.15
C VAL A 335 -13.77 -2.45 -3.68
N VAL A 336 -12.64 -3.05 -3.29
CA VAL A 336 -12.41 -3.53 -1.93
C VAL A 336 -11.27 -2.76 -1.28
N VAL A 337 -11.51 -2.27 -0.07
CA VAL A 337 -10.48 -1.60 0.77
C VAL A 337 -10.43 -2.23 2.15
N GLY A 338 -9.24 -2.30 2.72
CA GLY A 338 -9.02 -2.65 4.11
C GLY A 338 -8.86 -1.42 4.99
N ASP A 339 -9.07 -1.56 6.31
CA ASP A 339 -8.89 -0.46 7.26
C ASP A 339 -7.99 -0.83 8.46
N ALA A 340 -7.66 0.18 9.28
CA ALA A 340 -6.79 0.00 10.45
C ALA A 340 -7.42 -0.83 11.59
N ASP A 341 -8.75 -1.01 11.60
CA ASP A 341 -9.44 -1.83 12.58
C ASP A 341 -9.62 -3.30 12.13
N GLY A 342 -9.07 -3.62 10.93
CA GLY A 342 -9.07 -4.97 10.36
C GLY A 342 -10.37 -5.35 9.67
N TYR A 343 -11.11 -4.38 9.17
CA TYR A 343 -12.27 -4.61 8.32
C TYR A 343 -11.89 -4.55 6.84
N LEU A 344 -12.58 -5.35 6.04
CA LEU A 344 -12.71 -5.21 4.61
C LEU A 344 -14.08 -4.62 4.27
N HIS A 345 -14.08 -3.69 3.34
CA HIS A 345 -15.27 -3.02 2.83
C HIS A 345 -15.36 -3.26 1.33
N TRP A 346 -16.45 -3.89 0.87
CA TRP A 346 -16.80 -4.05 -0.54
C TRP A 346 -17.73 -2.94 -0.94
N LEU A 347 -17.35 -2.18 -1.94
CA LEU A 347 -18.13 -1.11 -2.55
C LEU A 347 -18.57 -1.55 -3.94
N ASN A 348 -19.80 -1.29 -4.33
CA ASN A 348 -20.24 -1.48 -5.72
C ASN A 348 -19.37 -0.62 -6.64
N ALA A 349 -18.74 -1.23 -7.63
CA ALA A 349 -17.91 -0.50 -8.57
C ALA A 349 -18.70 0.50 -9.41
N ALA A 350 -20.03 0.31 -9.55
CA ALA A 350 -20.88 1.17 -10.34
C ALA A 350 -21.09 2.56 -9.70
N ASP A 351 -21.30 2.62 -8.38
CA ASP A 351 -21.77 3.83 -7.69
C ASP A 351 -21.08 4.11 -6.34
N GLY A 352 -20.18 3.22 -5.88
CA GLY A 352 -19.48 3.35 -4.60
C GLY A 352 -20.33 3.05 -3.37
N SER A 353 -21.55 2.55 -3.50
CA SER A 353 -22.39 2.16 -2.37
C SER A 353 -21.81 0.94 -1.64
N MET A 354 -22.06 0.85 -0.33
CA MET A 354 -21.62 -0.29 0.49
C MET A 354 -22.34 -1.57 0.06
N ALA A 355 -21.59 -2.57 -0.40
CA ALA A 355 -22.12 -3.88 -0.80
C ALA A 355 -21.98 -4.92 0.31
N ALA A 356 -20.82 -4.98 0.97
CA ALA A 356 -20.55 -5.89 2.07
C ALA A 356 -19.46 -5.34 3.00
N ARG A 357 -19.41 -5.90 4.21
CA ARG A 357 -18.34 -5.67 5.17
C ARG A 357 -18.03 -6.96 5.91
N ALA A 358 -16.75 -7.25 6.10
CA ALA A 358 -16.32 -8.37 6.92
C ALA A 358 -15.13 -7.97 7.81
N ARG A 359 -15.07 -8.52 9.01
CA ARG A 359 -13.91 -8.35 9.88
C ARG A 359 -12.93 -9.49 9.65
N VAL A 360 -11.75 -9.18 9.14
CA VAL A 360 -10.67 -10.15 8.91
C VAL A 360 -10.02 -10.56 10.24
N SER A 361 -9.60 -9.56 11.00
CA SER A 361 -8.92 -9.73 12.29
C SER A 361 -9.14 -8.48 13.17
N ARG A 362 -8.36 -8.33 14.23
CA ARG A 362 -8.27 -7.10 15.04
C ARG A 362 -7.01 -6.29 14.71
N LYS A 363 -6.39 -6.59 13.57
CA LYS A 363 -5.12 -6.00 13.15
C LYS A 363 -5.34 -5.22 11.87
N ALA A 364 -4.59 -4.14 11.71
CA ALA A 364 -4.71 -3.26 10.57
C ALA A 364 -4.44 -3.99 9.23
N ILE A 365 -5.19 -3.63 8.22
CA ILE A 365 -4.95 -4.00 6.83
C ILE A 365 -4.40 -2.76 6.14
N ARG A 366 -3.09 -2.71 5.96
CA ARG A 366 -2.39 -1.56 5.34
C ARG A 366 -1.97 -1.83 3.91
N ALA A 367 -1.62 -3.08 3.63
CA ALA A 367 -1.26 -3.51 2.30
C ALA A 367 -2.49 -3.54 1.39
N GLN A 368 -2.28 -3.24 0.11
CA GLN A 368 -3.30 -3.41 -0.91
C GLN A 368 -3.72 -4.88 -0.98
N PRO A 369 -5.01 -5.22 -0.93
CA PRO A 369 -5.48 -6.56 -1.21
C PRO A 369 -5.11 -6.99 -2.64
N VAL A 370 -4.88 -8.28 -2.84
CA VAL A 370 -4.51 -8.86 -4.14
C VAL A 370 -5.65 -9.72 -4.65
N VAL A 371 -6.01 -9.59 -5.90
CA VAL A 371 -7.04 -10.41 -6.53
C VAL A 371 -6.41 -11.32 -7.58
N ALA A 372 -6.70 -12.62 -7.47
CA ALA A 372 -6.33 -13.63 -8.44
C ALA A 372 -7.45 -14.67 -8.55
N ASP A 373 -7.83 -15.03 -9.77
CA ASP A 373 -8.91 -15.99 -10.07
C ASP A 373 -10.23 -15.67 -9.32
N GLY A 374 -10.55 -14.37 -9.16
CA GLY A 374 -11.72 -13.90 -8.42
C GLY A 374 -11.60 -13.99 -6.90
N ILE A 375 -10.51 -14.55 -6.37
CA ILE A 375 -10.20 -14.65 -4.94
C ILE A 375 -9.46 -13.39 -4.48
N LEU A 376 -9.95 -12.76 -3.42
CA LEU A 376 -9.29 -11.63 -2.76
C LEU A 376 -8.38 -12.16 -1.65
N LEU A 377 -7.12 -11.84 -1.70
CA LEU A 377 -6.11 -12.15 -0.70
C LEU A 377 -5.79 -10.92 0.12
N VAL A 378 -5.77 -11.07 1.43
CA VAL A 378 -5.52 -9.99 2.38
C VAL A 378 -4.51 -10.42 3.43
N GLN A 379 -3.47 -9.62 3.60
CA GLN A 379 -2.48 -9.78 4.65
C GLN A 379 -2.64 -8.65 5.67
N ASP A 380 -2.76 -8.99 6.96
CA ASP A 380 -2.75 -8.01 8.03
C ASP A 380 -1.33 -7.74 8.56
N VAL A 381 -1.17 -6.66 9.32
CA VAL A 381 0.15 -6.22 9.83
C VAL A 381 0.81 -7.18 10.82
N ASP A 382 0.11 -8.18 11.32
CA ASP A 382 0.62 -9.21 12.23
C ASP A 382 0.97 -10.53 11.52
N GLY A 383 0.75 -10.62 10.20
CA GLY A 383 1.07 -11.79 9.38
C GLY A 383 -0.09 -12.78 9.25
N GLY A 384 -1.30 -12.37 9.54
CA GLY A 384 -2.51 -13.11 9.16
C GLY A 384 -2.78 -12.95 7.67
N LEU A 385 -2.84 -14.04 6.92
CA LEU A 385 -3.21 -14.09 5.51
C LEU A 385 -4.55 -14.78 5.35
N SER A 386 -5.46 -14.22 4.57
CA SER A 386 -6.78 -14.80 4.34
C SER A 386 -7.26 -14.60 2.91
N ALA A 387 -8.05 -15.56 2.43
CA ALA A 387 -8.67 -15.54 1.12
C ALA A 387 -10.19 -15.36 1.23
N TRP A 388 -10.75 -14.55 0.36
CA TRP A 388 -12.15 -14.15 0.38
C TRP A 388 -12.77 -14.20 -1.00
N GLN A 389 -14.04 -14.58 -1.04
CA GLN A 389 -14.85 -14.56 -2.25
C GLN A 389 -16.09 -13.72 -2.01
N ALA A 390 -16.50 -12.95 -3.02
CA ALA A 390 -17.72 -12.16 -3.05
C ALA A 390 -18.65 -12.66 -4.18
N GLY A 391 -19.95 -12.36 -4.07
CA GLY A 391 -20.90 -12.69 -5.14
C GLY A 391 -21.41 -14.13 -5.11
N LEU A 392 -21.49 -14.76 -3.93
CA LEU A 392 -22.06 -16.12 -3.74
C LEU A 392 -23.58 -16.09 -3.61
#